data_8d5c9608154939115f6981886248ff2e
#
_entry.id   8d5c9608154939115f6981886248ff2e
#
_cell.length_a   1.000
_cell.length_b   1.000
_cell.length_c   1.000
_cell.angle_alpha   90.00
_cell.angle_beta   90.00
_cell.angle_gamma   90.00
#
_symmetry.space_group_name_H-M   'P 1'
#
loop_
_entity.id
_entity.type
_entity.pdbx_description
1 polymer ?
#
loop_
_entity_poly.entity_id
_entity_poly.type
_entity_poly.pdbx_seq_one_letter_code
_entity_poly.pdbx_strand_id
1 'polypeptide(L)' 'MKPFAELDIVQLQQAHPECGLPTGAIGTVVLVYRQGEAYEVEFVRPNGSTQAVLTLPAAEVAAPAAHAVRQAA' A
#
# COMPACT_ATOMS: atom_id res chain seq x y z
N MET A 1 1.97 6.29 -17.00
CA MET A 1 1.13 5.58 -16.01
C MET A 1 0.51 6.59 -15.07
N LYS A 2 -0.76 6.42 -14.76
CA LYS A 2 -1.47 7.32 -13.87
C LYS A 2 -1.05 7.08 -12.42
N PRO A 3 -0.70 8.12 -11.65
CA PRO A 3 -0.34 7.93 -10.25
C PRO A 3 -1.56 7.51 -9.43
N PHE A 4 -1.28 6.91 -8.27
CA PHE A 4 -2.34 6.58 -7.33
C PHE A 4 -2.83 7.83 -6.62
N ALA A 5 -4.07 7.79 -6.17
CA ALA A 5 -4.70 8.87 -5.42
C ALA A 5 -4.93 8.46 -3.98
N GLU A 6 -5.25 9.44 -3.13
CA GLU A 6 -5.64 9.14 -1.75
C GLU A 6 -6.80 8.16 -1.75
N LEU A 7 -6.75 7.22 -0.82
CA LEU A 7 -7.71 6.14 -0.60
C LEU A 7 -7.63 5.00 -1.61
N ASP A 8 -6.73 5.10 -2.60
CA ASP A 8 -6.50 3.95 -3.48
C ASP A 8 -5.88 2.80 -2.70
N ILE A 9 -6.26 1.58 -3.08
CA ILE A 9 -5.67 0.36 -2.55
C ILE A 9 -4.45 0.01 -3.38
N VAL A 10 -3.35 -0.32 -2.71
CA VAL A 10 -2.10 -0.67 -3.38
C VAL A 10 -1.51 -1.90 -2.73
N GLN A 11 -0.54 -2.53 -3.42
CA GLN A 11 0.21 -3.63 -2.83
C GLN A 11 1.71 -3.33 -2.89
N LEU A 12 2.43 -3.91 -1.93
CA LEU A 12 3.89 -3.76 -1.87
C LEU A 12 4.55 -4.57 -2.97
N GLN A 13 5.51 -3.94 -3.66
CA GLN A 13 6.38 -4.63 -4.60
C GLN A 13 7.59 -5.22 -3.88
N GLN A 14 7.87 -4.77 -2.66
CA GLN A 14 9.06 -5.18 -1.92
C GLN A 14 8.67 -5.38 -0.46
N ALA A 15 9.18 -6.45 0.15
CA ALA A 15 8.88 -6.76 1.55
C ALA A 15 9.49 -5.73 2.48
N HIS A 16 8.83 -5.52 3.62
CA HIS A 16 9.33 -4.72 4.73
C HIS A 16 9.27 -5.59 5.98
N PRO A 17 10.22 -6.54 6.14
CA PRO A 17 10.14 -7.51 7.25
C PRO A 17 10.24 -6.85 8.61
N GLU A 18 10.90 -5.70 8.73
CA GLU A 18 10.96 -4.98 10.00
C GLU A 18 9.57 -4.54 10.48
N CYS A 19 8.60 -4.45 9.57
CA CYS A 19 7.21 -4.11 9.90
C CYS A 19 6.28 -5.30 9.82
N GLY A 20 6.82 -6.49 9.53
CA GLY A 20 6.01 -7.69 9.36
C GLY A 20 5.23 -7.71 8.07
N LEU A 21 5.69 -7.00 7.03
CA LEU A 21 4.95 -6.86 5.77
C LEU A 21 5.68 -7.60 4.65
N PRO A 22 5.06 -8.64 4.08
CA PRO A 22 5.64 -9.35 2.94
C PRO A 22 5.38 -8.61 1.64
N THR A 23 6.12 -8.99 0.60
CA THR A 23 5.79 -8.57 -0.77
C THR A 23 4.34 -8.93 -1.05
N GLY A 24 3.60 -8.01 -1.67
CA GLY A 24 2.18 -8.22 -1.95
C GLY A 24 1.24 -7.77 -0.84
N ALA A 25 1.77 -7.33 0.31
CA ALA A 25 0.91 -6.82 1.37
C ALA A 25 0.06 -5.66 0.84
N ILE A 26 -1.20 -5.62 1.28
CA ILE A 26 -2.18 -4.65 0.79
C ILE A 26 -2.27 -3.49 1.77
N GLY A 27 -2.21 -2.27 1.24
CA GLY A 27 -2.38 -1.07 2.03
C GLY A 27 -3.23 -0.04 1.32
N THR A 28 -3.46 1.08 2.01
CA THR A 28 -4.26 2.19 1.49
C THR A 28 -3.42 3.46 1.45
N VAL A 29 -3.45 4.16 0.32
CA VAL A 29 -2.75 5.44 0.18
C VAL A 29 -3.47 6.48 1.03
N VAL A 30 -2.74 7.10 1.97
CA VAL A 30 -3.30 8.15 2.82
C VAL A 30 -2.76 9.54 2.48
N LEU A 31 -1.67 9.59 1.71
CA LEU A 31 -1.12 10.88 1.26
C LEU A 31 -0.28 10.65 0.00
N VAL A 32 -0.32 11.59 -0.92
CA VAL A 32 0.45 11.55 -2.17
C VAL A 32 1.47 12.68 -2.14
N TYR A 33 2.75 12.34 -2.34
CA TYR A 33 3.83 13.32 -2.39
C TYR A 33 4.18 13.63 -3.83
N ARG A 34 4.34 14.90 -4.13
CA ARG A 34 4.88 15.38 -5.43
C ARG A 34 4.21 14.71 -6.62
N GLN A 35 2.87 14.62 -6.55
CA GLN A 35 2.06 14.14 -7.68
C GLN A 35 2.37 12.69 -8.07
N GLY A 36 2.80 11.87 -7.09
CA GLY A 36 2.99 10.45 -7.33
C GLY A 36 4.44 9.98 -7.30
N GLU A 37 5.37 10.81 -6.83
CA GLU A 37 6.75 10.34 -6.64
C GLU A 37 6.87 9.40 -5.46
N ALA A 38 6.04 9.60 -4.43
CA ALA A 38 6.02 8.76 -3.25
C ALA A 38 4.64 8.80 -2.64
N TYR A 39 4.37 7.82 -1.78
CA TYR A 39 3.07 7.68 -1.14
C TYR A 39 3.23 7.35 0.33
N GLU A 40 2.35 7.92 1.16
CA GLU A 40 2.19 7.45 2.52
C GLU A 40 1.13 6.37 2.49
N VAL A 41 1.46 5.17 2.96
CA VAL A 41 0.57 4.01 2.85
C VAL A 41 0.35 3.40 4.21
N GLU A 42 -0.91 3.21 4.58
CA GLU A 42 -1.30 2.60 5.84
C GLU A 42 -1.62 1.13 5.63
N PHE A 43 -1.03 0.27 6.48
CA PHE A 43 -1.28 -1.16 6.50
C PHE A 43 -1.99 -1.50 7.80
N VAL A 44 -3.14 -2.20 7.68
CA VAL A 44 -4.04 -2.45 8.79
C VAL A 44 -4.13 -3.95 9.04
N ARG A 45 -4.09 -4.35 10.32
CA ARG A 45 -4.26 -5.75 10.71
C ARG A 45 -5.72 -6.17 10.55
N PRO A 46 -5.98 -7.49 10.51
CA PRO A 46 -7.37 -7.96 10.40
C PRO A 46 -8.30 -7.43 11.49
N ASN A 47 -7.76 -7.11 12.68
CA ASN A 47 -8.58 -6.58 13.78
C ASN A 47 -8.83 -5.08 13.66
N GLY A 48 -8.37 -4.43 12.58
CA GLY A 48 -8.59 -3.02 12.33
C GLY A 48 -7.53 -2.08 12.88
N SER A 49 -6.56 -2.59 13.66
CA SER A 49 -5.50 -1.73 14.18
C SER A 49 -4.44 -1.47 13.11
N THR A 50 -3.80 -0.30 13.18
CA THR A 50 -2.73 0.04 12.25
C THR A 50 -1.49 -0.78 12.56
N GLN A 51 -0.99 -1.51 11.54
CA GLN A 51 0.24 -2.26 11.65
C GLN A 51 1.45 -1.37 11.36
N ALA A 52 1.36 -0.54 10.34
CA ALA A 52 2.44 0.37 9.95
C ALA A 52 1.90 1.44 9.03
N VAL A 53 2.56 2.60 9.03
CA VAL A 53 2.36 3.63 8.03
C VAL A 53 3.73 3.91 7.45
N LEU A 54 3.90 3.69 6.16
CA LEU A 54 5.21 3.79 5.51
C LEU A 54 5.18 4.83 4.40
N THR A 55 6.28 5.57 4.29
CA THR A 55 6.51 6.45 3.13
C THR A 55 7.25 5.62 2.08
N LEU A 56 6.60 5.38 0.95
CA LEU A 56 7.10 4.45 -0.07
C LEU A 56 7.30 5.18 -1.39
N PRO A 57 8.46 4.98 -2.05
CA PRO A 57 8.62 5.51 -3.40
C PRO A 57 7.68 4.81 -4.36
N ALA A 58 7.35 5.48 -5.45
CA ALA A 58 6.37 4.96 -6.41
C ALA A 58 6.74 3.56 -6.91
N ALA A 59 8.04 3.27 -7.05
CA ALA A 59 8.49 1.98 -7.56
C ALA A 59 8.17 0.81 -6.62
N GLU A 60 7.88 1.08 -5.35
CA GLU A 60 7.60 0.03 -4.38
C GLU A 60 6.12 -0.31 -4.23
N VAL A 61 5.24 0.39 -4.93
CA VAL A 61 3.81 0.13 -4.86
C VAL A 61 3.23 -0.15 -6.24
N ALA A 62 2.20 -0.97 -6.29
CA ALA A 62 1.54 -1.33 -7.54
C ALA A 62 0.05 -1.51 -7.29
N ALA A 63 -0.73 -1.55 -8.37
CA ALA A 63 -2.14 -1.90 -8.27
C ALA A 63 -2.25 -3.32 -7.76
N PRO A 64 -3.20 -3.61 -6.84
CA PRO A 64 -3.31 -4.94 -6.28
C PRO A 64 -3.81 -5.93 -7.33
N ALA A 65 -3.47 -7.22 -7.13
CA ALA A 65 -3.99 -8.26 -7.98
C ALA A 65 -5.51 -8.34 -7.83
N ALA A 66 -6.21 -8.68 -8.92
CA ALA A 66 -7.67 -8.67 -8.93
C ALA A 66 -8.25 -9.58 -7.85
N HIS A 67 -7.64 -10.76 -7.63
CA HIS A 67 -8.15 -11.69 -6.62
C HIS A 67 -7.98 -11.16 -5.21
N ALA A 68 -6.92 -10.39 -4.93
CA ALA A 68 -6.71 -9.80 -3.62
C ALA A 68 -7.79 -8.76 -3.32
N VAL A 69 -8.17 -7.96 -4.32
CA VAL A 69 -9.23 -6.97 -4.15
C VAL A 69 -10.56 -7.66 -3.86
N ARG A 70 -10.85 -8.73 -4.57
CA ARG A 70 -12.10 -9.49 -4.35
C ARG A 70 -12.14 -10.15 -2.97
N GLN A 71 -11.01 -10.63 -2.50
CA GLN A 71 -10.95 -11.23 -1.16
C GLN A 71 -11.15 -10.20 -0.07
N ALA A 72 -10.73 -8.97 -0.29
CA ALA A 72 -10.91 -7.90 0.68
C ALA A 72 -12.37 -7.43 0.74
N ALA A 73 -13.11 -7.65 -0.31
CA ALA A 73 -14.53 -7.30 -0.34
C ALA A 73 -15.36 -8.39 0.33
#